data_64a9e642a2e734cb60d4902b6e93e819
#
_entry.id   64a9e642a2e734cb60d4902b6e93e819
#
_cell.length_a   1.000
_cell.length_b   1.000
_cell.length_c   1.000
_cell.angle_alpha   90.00
_cell.angle_beta   90.00
_cell.angle_gamma   90.00
#
_symmetry.space_group_name_H-M   'P 1'
#
loop_
_entity.id
_entity.type
_entity.pdbx_description
1 polymer ?
#
loop_
_entity_poly.entity_id
_entity_poly.type
_entity_poly.pdbx_seq_one_letter_code
_entity_poly.pdbx_strand_id
1 'polypeptide(L)'
;MWGLVTSFAFRGGPVLTLDGKGRITVPARHREYLMATVAGRLVIAKNPDGCLSLYPLPVWEAFEAALLKLPLEAEGWRRLYVGSATDVDIDSGSRVLVPPELRAWAGLEREVKFMGVGSNFELWDSARYDEREAALIAAGRPEVLRNLVIG
;
A
#
# COMPACT_ATOMS: atom_id res chain seq x y z
N MET A 1 -15.53 19.07 7.95
CA MET A 1 -14.58 18.95 7.21
C MET A 1 -13.93 17.63 7.30
N TRP A 2 -13.57 17.20 8.41
CA TRP A 2 -13.01 15.92 8.57
C TRP A 2 -13.87 14.77 8.16
N GLY A 3 -15.17 14.83 8.43
CA GLY A 3 -16.10 13.78 8.08
C GLY A 3 -16.05 13.39 6.61
N LEU A 4 -15.81 14.36 5.76
CA LEU A 4 -15.72 14.09 4.32
C LEU A 4 -14.50 13.24 3.98
N VAL A 5 -13.39 13.51 4.66
CA VAL A 5 -12.16 12.78 4.43
C VAL A 5 -12.29 11.35 4.91
N THR A 6 -12.90 11.18 6.10
CA THR A 6 -12.99 9.87 6.72
C THR A 6 -14.02 8.95 6.07
N SER A 7 -14.91 9.51 5.24
CA SER A 7 -15.94 8.70 4.61
C SER A 7 -15.40 7.82 3.47
N PHE A 8 -14.22 8.13 2.94
CA PHE A 8 -13.67 7.35 1.84
C PHE A 8 -12.58 6.40 2.32
N ALA A 9 -12.67 5.17 1.88
CA ALA A 9 -11.65 4.16 2.18
C ALA A 9 -11.44 3.28 0.96
N PHE A 10 -10.17 2.95 0.71
CA PHE A 10 -9.84 1.98 -0.34
C PHE A 10 -10.08 0.58 0.18
N ARG A 11 -10.69 -0.26 -0.65
CA ARG A 11 -10.96 -1.66 -0.31
C ARG A 11 -10.92 -2.52 -1.56
N GLY A 12 -10.89 -3.83 -1.36
CA GLY A 12 -10.83 -4.78 -2.46
C GLY A 12 -9.39 -5.16 -2.76
N GLY A 13 -9.21 -6.31 -3.39
CA GLY A 13 -7.87 -6.84 -3.63
C GLY A 13 -7.81 -7.76 -4.85
N PRO A 14 -7.93 -7.21 -6.06
CA PRO A 14 -7.77 -8.03 -7.26
C PRO A 14 -6.32 -8.47 -7.41
N VAL A 15 -6.12 -9.60 -8.09
CA VAL A 15 -4.80 -10.03 -8.50
C VAL A 15 -4.56 -9.45 -9.89
N LEU A 16 -3.47 -8.71 -10.02
CA LEU A 16 -3.11 -8.02 -11.26
C LEU A 16 -1.79 -8.58 -11.78
N THR A 17 -1.55 -8.41 -13.08
CA THR A 17 -0.30 -8.88 -13.69
C THR A 17 0.68 -7.72 -13.80
N LEU A 18 1.89 -7.92 -13.28
CA LEU A 18 2.98 -6.99 -13.46
C LEU A 18 3.48 -7.14 -14.89
N ASP A 19 3.62 -6.04 -15.64
CA ASP A 19 4.09 -6.14 -17.02
C ASP A 19 5.61 -6.32 -17.08
N GLY A 20 6.14 -6.52 -18.27
CA GLY A 20 7.57 -6.78 -18.47
C GLY A 20 8.47 -5.64 -18.04
N LYS A 21 7.93 -4.43 -17.88
CA LYS A 21 8.68 -3.26 -17.44
C LYS A 21 8.48 -2.96 -15.96
N GLY A 22 7.72 -3.80 -15.26
CA GLY A 22 7.48 -3.61 -13.83
C GLY A 22 6.35 -2.65 -13.54
N ARG A 23 5.40 -2.48 -14.46
CA ARG A 23 4.26 -1.60 -14.25
C ARG A 23 3.02 -2.40 -13.94
N ILE A 24 2.14 -1.81 -13.16
CA ILE A 24 0.87 -2.41 -12.78
C ILE A 24 -0.25 -1.43 -13.10
N THR A 25 -1.35 -1.92 -13.68
CA THR A 25 -2.49 -1.09 -14.03
C THR A 25 -3.34 -0.85 -12.79
N VAL A 26 -3.57 0.41 -12.45
CA VAL A 26 -4.42 0.75 -11.31
C VAL A 26 -5.88 0.51 -11.70
N PRO A 27 -6.64 -0.25 -10.89
CA PRO A 27 -8.06 -0.47 -11.20
C PRO A 27 -8.82 0.83 -11.39
N ALA A 28 -9.72 0.84 -12.37
CA ALA A 28 -10.39 2.07 -12.82
C ALA A 28 -11.04 2.85 -11.68
N ARG A 29 -11.73 2.17 -10.77
CA ARG A 29 -12.44 2.85 -9.69
C ARG A 29 -11.48 3.63 -8.78
N HIS A 30 -10.30 3.08 -8.53
CA HIS A 30 -9.31 3.76 -7.69
C HIS A 30 -8.60 4.84 -8.48
N ARG A 31 -8.31 4.59 -9.75
CA ARG A 31 -7.64 5.54 -10.61
C ARG A 31 -8.43 6.84 -10.74
N GLU A 32 -9.74 6.74 -10.94
CA GLU A 32 -10.57 7.92 -11.08
C GLU A 32 -10.51 8.81 -9.83
N TYR A 33 -10.62 8.19 -8.67
CA TYR A 33 -10.53 8.91 -7.42
C TYR A 33 -9.15 9.56 -7.24
N LEU A 34 -8.09 8.80 -7.51
CA LEU A 34 -6.72 9.28 -7.31
C LEU A 34 -6.37 10.39 -8.30
N MET A 35 -6.85 10.32 -9.53
CA MET A 35 -6.63 11.39 -10.49
C MET A 35 -7.37 12.66 -10.08
N ALA A 36 -8.60 12.51 -9.59
CA ALA A 36 -9.42 13.66 -9.19
C ALA A 36 -8.91 14.33 -7.91
N THR A 37 -8.38 13.56 -6.96
CA THR A 37 -8.05 14.09 -5.63
C THR A 37 -6.58 14.43 -5.45
N VAL A 38 -5.66 13.69 -6.08
CA VAL A 38 -4.22 13.89 -5.88
C VAL A 38 -3.46 13.96 -7.21
N ALA A 39 -4.18 14.11 -8.33
CA ALA A 39 -3.58 14.18 -9.67
C ALA A 39 -2.69 12.97 -9.98
N GLY A 40 -3.04 11.80 -9.42
CA GLY A 40 -2.29 10.56 -9.63
C GLY A 40 -0.95 10.51 -8.94
N ARG A 41 -0.67 11.40 -7.99
CA ARG A 41 0.62 11.46 -7.30
C ARG A 41 0.62 10.54 -6.10
N LEU A 42 1.54 9.58 -6.11
CA LEU A 42 1.61 8.51 -5.09
C LEU A 42 3.04 8.36 -4.58
N VAL A 43 3.17 7.65 -3.47
CA VAL A 43 4.48 7.26 -2.93
C VAL A 43 4.43 5.77 -2.62
N ILE A 44 5.46 5.06 -3.05
CA ILE A 44 5.60 3.62 -2.78
C ILE A 44 6.78 3.41 -1.84
N ALA A 45 6.61 2.53 -0.85
CA ALA A 45 7.64 2.29 0.15
C ALA A 45 7.55 0.85 0.66
N LYS A 46 8.62 0.38 1.28
CA LYS A 46 8.63 -0.93 1.93
C LYS A 46 7.64 -0.97 3.08
N ASN A 47 7.00 -2.11 3.23
CA ASN A 47 6.15 -2.40 4.39
C ASN A 47 6.84 -3.53 5.16
N PRO A 48 7.03 -3.40 6.48
CA PRO A 48 7.77 -4.40 7.26
C PRO A 48 7.21 -5.83 7.17
N ASP A 49 5.97 -5.97 6.72
CA ASP A 49 5.38 -7.30 6.55
C ASP A 49 5.87 -8.02 5.30
N GLY A 50 6.73 -7.38 4.50
CA GLY A 50 7.31 -8.02 3.32
C GLY A 50 6.59 -7.70 2.02
N CYS A 51 5.72 -6.71 2.04
CA CYS A 51 5.04 -6.20 0.86
C CYS A 51 5.43 -4.74 0.62
N LEU A 52 4.81 -4.10 -0.35
CA LEU A 52 4.98 -2.67 -0.58
C LEU A 52 3.70 -1.95 -0.24
N SER A 53 3.83 -0.75 0.32
CA SER A 53 2.69 0.12 0.55
C SER A 53 2.69 1.22 -0.52
N LEU A 54 1.51 1.52 -1.05
CA LEU A 54 1.33 2.56 -2.06
C LEU A 54 0.36 3.58 -1.47
N TYR A 55 0.83 4.81 -1.30
CA TYR A 55 0.07 5.86 -0.61
C TYR A 55 -0.29 6.98 -1.56
N PRO A 56 -1.50 7.53 -1.45
CA PRO A 56 -1.74 8.86 -2.01
C PRO A 56 -0.77 9.85 -1.37
N LEU A 57 -0.24 10.80 -2.14
CA LEU A 57 0.80 11.69 -1.65
C LEU A 57 0.48 12.36 -0.30
N PRO A 58 -0.72 12.94 -0.10
CA PRO A 58 -1.00 13.58 1.20
C PRO A 58 -1.00 12.61 2.37
N VAL A 59 -1.41 11.36 2.15
CA VAL A 59 -1.41 10.34 3.20
C VAL A 59 0.02 10.00 3.59
N TRP A 60 0.90 9.85 2.57
CA TRP A 60 2.31 9.62 2.83
C TRP A 60 2.93 10.79 3.60
N GLU A 61 2.64 12.01 3.18
CA GLU A 61 3.23 13.20 3.82
C GLU A 61 2.87 13.30 5.30
N ALA A 62 1.64 12.95 5.65
CA ALA A 62 1.22 12.95 7.06
C ALA A 62 1.96 11.87 7.85
N PHE A 63 2.11 10.68 7.27
CA PHE A 63 2.83 9.58 7.90
C PHE A 63 4.32 9.94 8.06
N GLU A 64 4.92 10.48 7.02
CA GLU A 64 6.32 10.90 7.04
C GLU A 64 6.57 11.95 8.12
N ALA A 65 5.71 12.94 8.22
CA ALA A 65 5.84 13.98 9.24
C ALA A 65 5.81 13.37 10.64
N ALA A 66 4.94 12.38 10.86
CA ALA A 66 4.87 11.70 12.14
C ALA A 66 6.14 10.89 12.43
N LEU A 67 6.66 10.19 11.41
CA LEU A 67 7.89 9.41 11.56
C LEU A 67 9.08 10.31 11.91
N LEU A 68 9.17 11.47 11.29
CA LEU A 68 10.30 12.39 11.50
C LEU A 68 10.31 13.01 12.90
N LYS A 69 9.18 12.95 13.60
CA LYS A 69 9.09 13.47 14.97
C LYS A 69 9.38 12.43 16.03
N LEU A 70 9.55 11.16 15.65
CA LEU A 70 9.81 10.11 16.61
C LEU A 70 11.22 10.21 17.20
N PRO A 71 11.41 9.66 18.43
CA PRO A 71 12.74 9.69 19.06
C PRO A 71 13.77 8.87 18.28
N LEU A 72 15.02 9.02 18.66
CA LEU A 72 16.16 8.38 18.02
C LEU A 72 16.04 6.86 17.96
N GLU A 73 15.40 6.24 18.93
CA GLU A 73 15.21 4.79 18.94
C GLU A 73 14.39 4.28 17.77
N ALA A 74 13.67 5.16 17.07
CA ALA A 74 12.92 4.79 15.86
C ALA A 74 13.73 5.01 14.58
N GLU A 75 15.02 5.30 14.68
CA GLU A 75 15.86 5.63 13.53
C GLU A 75 15.88 4.52 12.47
N GLY A 76 15.97 3.26 12.91
CA GLY A 76 15.96 2.14 11.98
C GLY A 76 14.66 2.06 11.18
N TRP A 77 13.55 2.36 11.83
CA TRP A 77 12.24 2.35 11.17
C TRP A 77 12.10 3.51 10.19
N ARG A 78 12.66 4.67 10.53
CA ARG A 78 12.68 5.79 9.60
C ARG A 78 13.46 5.44 8.34
N ARG A 79 14.59 4.73 8.48
CA ARG A 79 15.36 4.28 7.31
C ARG A 79 14.54 3.33 6.45
N LEU A 80 13.82 2.41 7.08
CA LEU A 80 13.01 1.45 6.35
C LEU A 80 11.93 2.16 5.53
N TYR A 81 11.17 3.05 6.16
CA TYR A 81 10.05 3.72 5.50
C TYR A 81 10.50 4.86 4.60
N VAL A 82 11.14 5.86 5.18
CA VAL A 82 11.52 7.05 4.41
C VAL A 82 12.64 6.74 3.43
N GLY A 83 13.58 5.90 3.85
CA GLY A 83 14.72 5.54 3.01
C GLY A 83 14.34 4.73 1.78
N SER A 84 13.22 4.02 1.81
CA SER A 84 12.75 3.25 0.66
C SER A 84 11.70 3.99 -0.17
N ALA A 85 11.16 5.09 0.34
CA ALA A 85 10.05 5.79 -0.30
C ALA A 85 10.47 6.38 -1.65
N THR A 86 9.61 6.18 -2.64
CA THR A 86 9.86 6.66 -4.00
C THR A 86 8.57 7.28 -4.52
N ASP A 87 8.67 8.50 -5.05
CA ASP A 87 7.53 9.14 -5.68
C ASP A 87 7.22 8.45 -7.00
N VAL A 88 5.96 8.12 -7.21
CA VAL A 88 5.50 7.51 -8.46
C VAL A 88 4.19 8.17 -8.86
N ASP A 89 3.95 8.22 -10.17
CA ASP A 89 2.73 8.81 -10.69
C ASP A 89 1.97 7.77 -11.51
N ILE A 90 0.65 7.92 -11.54
CA ILE A 90 -0.17 7.14 -12.47
C ILE A 90 0.06 7.74 -13.84
N ASP A 91 0.56 6.94 -14.77
CA ASP A 91 0.87 7.42 -16.13
C ASP A 91 -0.36 7.51 -17.00
N SER A 92 -0.18 7.98 -18.24
CA SER A 92 -1.29 8.15 -19.19
C SER A 92 -1.96 6.83 -19.57
N GLY A 93 -1.27 5.71 -19.34
CA GLY A 93 -1.82 4.37 -19.55
C GLY A 93 -2.46 3.78 -18.31
N SER A 94 -2.68 4.59 -17.28
CA SER A 94 -3.29 4.15 -16.02
C SER A 94 -2.41 3.18 -15.23
N ARG A 95 -1.10 3.25 -15.40
CA ARG A 95 -0.15 2.33 -14.79
C ARG A 95 0.79 3.05 -13.84
N VAL A 96 1.28 2.30 -12.86
CA VAL A 96 2.30 2.76 -11.91
C VAL A 96 3.52 1.87 -12.08
N LEU A 97 4.70 2.49 -12.18
CA LEU A 97 5.95 1.76 -12.25
C LEU A 97 6.39 1.39 -10.83
N VAL A 98 6.56 0.10 -10.60
CA VAL A 98 7.12 -0.37 -9.33
C VAL A 98 8.65 -0.38 -9.47
N PRO A 99 9.38 0.40 -8.67
CA PRO A 99 10.84 0.46 -8.78
C PRO A 99 11.48 -0.92 -8.68
N PRO A 100 12.48 -1.22 -9.51
CA PRO A 100 13.08 -2.56 -9.54
C PRO A 100 13.57 -3.07 -8.19
N GLU A 101 14.21 -2.21 -7.38
CA GLU A 101 14.71 -2.64 -6.07
C GLU A 101 13.58 -2.98 -5.10
N LEU A 102 12.50 -2.24 -5.14
CA LEU A 102 11.35 -2.53 -4.29
C LEU A 102 10.65 -3.79 -4.77
N ARG A 103 10.54 -3.97 -6.08
CA ARG A 103 10.00 -5.18 -6.68
C ARG A 103 10.75 -6.41 -6.21
N ALA A 104 12.07 -6.36 -6.29
CA ALA A 104 12.92 -7.47 -5.86
C ALA A 104 12.79 -7.73 -4.37
N TRP A 105 12.79 -6.68 -3.57
CA TRP A 105 12.68 -6.81 -2.12
C TRP A 105 11.38 -7.49 -1.69
N ALA A 106 10.27 -7.14 -2.32
CA ALA A 106 8.97 -7.70 -1.99
C ALA A 106 8.67 -9.02 -2.73
N GLY A 107 9.58 -9.46 -3.60
CA GLY A 107 9.40 -10.69 -4.35
C GLY A 107 8.30 -10.63 -5.39
N LEU A 108 8.04 -9.44 -5.93
CA LEU A 108 7.00 -9.28 -6.95
C LEU A 108 7.55 -9.69 -8.30
N GLU A 109 6.98 -10.74 -8.88
CA GLU A 109 7.44 -11.25 -10.17
C GLU A 109 6.40 -11.09 -11.26
N ARG A 110 5.21 -11.58 -11.02
CA ARG A 110 4.20 -11.64 -12.05
C ARG A 110 2.81 -11.30 -11.55
N GLU A 111 2.29 -12.11 -10.63
CA GLU A 111 0.95 -11.89 -10.08
C GLU A 111 1.03 -11.14 -8.78
N VAL A 112 0.40 -9.99 -8.74
CA VAL A 112 0.47 -9.08 -7.60
C VAL A 112 -0.94 -8.86 -7.06
N LYS A 113 -1.12 -9.10 -5.77
CA LYS A 113 -2.34 -8.75 -5.07
C LYS A 113 -2.32 -7.27 -4.79
N PHE A 114 -3.25 -6.53 -5.37
CA PHE A 114 -3.36 -5.08 -5.21
C PHE A 114 -4.50 -4.80 -4.25
N MET A 115 -4.18 -4.47 -3.00
CA MET A 115 -5.18 -4.47 -1.95
C MET A 115 -5.37 -3.10 -1.33
N GLY A 116 -6.62 -2.63 -1.28
CA GLY A 116 -6.96 -1.41 -0.55
C GLY A 116 -7.13 -1.74 0.92
N VAL A 117 -6.45 -0.98 1.79
CA VAL A 117 -6.46 -1.23 3.23
C VAL A 117 -6.84 0.05 4.00
N GLY A 118 -7.77 0.81 3.46
CA GLY A 118 -8.25 2.03 4.11
C GLY A 118 -7.67 3.26 3.46
N SER A 119 -6.59 3.83 4.00
CA SER A 119 -6.00 5.07 3.49
C SER A 119 -4.96 4.85 2.39
N ASN A 120 -4.56 3.61 2.15
CA ASN A 120 -3.51 3.28 1.18
C ASN A 120 -3.75 1.89 0.61
N PHE A 121 -2.81 1.46 -0.23
CA PHE A 121 -2.84 0.13 -0.83
C PHE A 121 -1.61 -0.66 -0.43
N GLU A 122 -1.72 -2.00 -0.51
CA GLU A 122 -0.58 -2.89 -0.36
C GLU A 122 -0.43 -3.71 -1.63
N LEU A 123 0.82 -3.93 -2.03
CA LEU A 123 1.17 -4.76 -3.17
C LEU A 123 1.93 -5.97 -2.66
N TRP A 124 1.33 -7.14 -2.84
CA TRP A 124 1.89 -8.40 -2.35
C TRP A 124 2.15 -9.34 -3.51
N ASP A 125 3.22 -10.11 -3.40
CA ASP A 125 3.30 -11.31 -4.23
C ASP A 125 2.06 -12.15 -3.90
N SER A 126 1.32 -12.55 -4.93
CA SER A 126 0.02 -13.18 -4.73
C SER A 126 0.11 -14.45 -3.87
N ALA A 127 1.06 -15.32 -4.17
CA ALA A 127 1.22 -16.57 -3.44
C ALA A 127 1.64 -16.32 -1.99
N ARG A 128 2.51 -15.35 -1.77
CA ARG A 128 2.95 -15.00 -0.42
C ARG A 128 1.79 -14.45 0.40
N TYR A 129 0.94 -13.64 -0.21
CA TYR A 129 -0.22 -13.12 0.49
C TYR A 129 -1.16 -14.26 0.92
N ASP A 130 -1.40 -15.21 0.03
CA ASP A 130 -2.28 -16.35 0.35
C ASP A 130 -1.76 -17.13 1.54
N GLU A 131 -0.45 -17.32 1.63
CA GLU A 131 0.17 -18.00 2.77
C GLU A 131 -0.02 -17.20 4.06
N ARG A 132 0.18 -15.90 4.00
CA ARG A 132 0.03 -15.01 5.15
C ARG A 132 -1.41 -14.99 5.64
N GLU A 133 -2.35 -14.95 4.72
CA GLU A 133 -3.77 -14.95 5.05
C GLU A 133 -4.17 -16.27 5.72
N ALA A 134 -3.70 -17.40 5.18
CA ALA A 134 -3.99 -18.69 5.77
C ALA A 134 -3.44 -18.80 7.18
N ALA A 135 -2.21 -18.29 7.40
CA ALA A 135 -1.61 -18.30 8.73
C ALA A 135 -2.37 -17.40 9.71
N LEU A 136 -2.82 -16.25 9.23
CA LEU A 136 -3.60 -15.32 10.03
C LEU A 136 -4.91 -15.96 10.49
N ILE A 137 -5.61 -16.60 9.58
CA ILE A 137 -6.89 -17.26 9.88
C ILE A 137 -6.67 -18.41 10.88
N ALA A 138 -5.61 -19.19 10.67
CA ALA A 138 -5.31 -20.32 11.54
C ALA A 138 -4.96 -19.87 12.97
N ALA A 139 -4.35 -18.70 13.13
CA ALA A 139 -4.00 -18.17 14.45
C ALA A 139 -5.22 -17.65 15.22
N GLY A 140 -6.33 -17.41 14.53
CA GLY A 140 -7.56 -16.95 15.15
C GLY A 140 -7.59 -15.45 15.40
N ARG A 141 -8.79 -14.94 15.69
CA ARG A 141 -9.01 -13.51 15.93
C ARG A 141 -8.41 -13.06 17.25
N PRO A 142 -7.71 -11.94 17.27
CA PRO A 142 -7.26 -11.38 18.55
C PRO A 142 -8.45 -10.81 19.32
N GLU A 143 -8.26 -10.65 20.63
CA GLU A 143 -9.33 -10.19 21.51
C GLU A 143 -9.90 -8.84 21.08
N VAL A 144 -9.05 -7.94 20.64
CA VAL A 144 -9.47 -6.61 20.23
C VAL A 144 -10.48 -6.68 19.07
N LEU A 145 -10.33 -7.66 18.19
CA LEU A 145 -11.28 -7.83 17.08
C LEU A 145 -12.57 -8.49 17.56
N ARG A 146 -12.46 -9.43 18.50
CA ARG A 146 -13.64 -10.11 19.04
C ARG A 146 -14.57 -9.16 19.76
N ASN A 147 -14.03 -8.07 20.32
CA ASN A 147 -14.83 -7.07 21.02
C ASN A 147 -15.50 -6.08 20.08
N LEU A 148 -15.15 -6.13 18.79
CA LEU A 148 -15.72 -5.24 17.80
C LEU A 148 -17.08 -5.77 17.38
N VAL A 149 -18.12 -4.98 17.56
CA VAL A 149 -19.47 -5.36 17.15
C VAL A 149 -19.63 -5.04 15.67
N ILE A 150 -19.92 -6.07 14.89
CA ILE A 150 -20.13 -5.93 13.45
C ILE A 150 -21.61 -6.25 13.21
N GLY A 151 -22.32 -5.30 12.63
CA GLY A 151 -23.75 -5.38 12.43
C GLY A 151 -24.20 -6.50 11.50
#